data_fdc3809289c2a90727a9a1f82c8e1aff
#
_entry.id   fdc3809289c2a90727a9a1f82c8e1aff
#
_cell.length_a   1.000
_cell.length_b   1.000
_cell.length_c   1.000
_cell.angle_alpha   90.00
_cell.angle_beta   90.00
_cell.angle_gamma   90.00
#
_symmetry.space_group_name_H-M   'P 1'
#
loop_
_entity.id
_entity.type
_entity.pdbx_description
1 polymer ?
#
loop_
_entity_poly.entity_id
_entity_poly.type
_entity_poly.pdbx_seq_one_letter_code
_entity_poly.pdbx_strand_id
1 'polypeptide(L)'
;MSNRQWLLAARPETYPQPEHFQLVAGDRPALEPGKALVKTLFLGVAPVMLRYMRNETEFQAPLAIGDLMMGRGVAQVLASDCPELPVGSIVQARLGWQEYALIDIRQNPPPFLLAHHDLPYSHGLSSLGPSGFTALIGLREVGAVQSDDHILVSGAAGGVGSQVSQIAKALGAQKVVGIAGGADKCRRLISDMGYDEAIDYKQGNINTALDQLFSQGIDLYFDNVGGALLDEVLSRLRRRARIVICGAISEYLLAREAQHRFANLQNLGRQDARMEGFFVFDYGQHYPDYASEIADWIRAGQVSPVEDISRGIETLPLALSDLYTGSNVGVRMVHVADPDPMP
;
A
#
# COMPACT_ATOMS: atom_id res chain seq x y z
N MET A 1 0.43 -32.41 -6.79
CA MET A 1 0.93 -31.14 -7.44
C MET A 1 1.74 -30.42 -6.39
N SER A 2 2.92 -29.91 -6.74
CA SER A 2 3.76 -29.17 -5.79
C SER A 2 3.21 -27.79 -5.52
N ASN A 3 3.51 -27.23 -4.35
CA ASN A 3 3.22 -25.88 -3.91
C ASN A 3 4.54 -25.20 -3.57
N ARG A 4 5.03 -24.28 -4.40
CA ARG A 4 6.24 -23.51 -4.08
C ARG A 4 5.91 -22.45 -3.03
N GLN A 5 6.77 -22.34 -2.02
CA GLN A 5 6.56 -21.48 -0.85
C GLN A 5 7.85 -20.78 -0.48
N TRP A 6 7.77 -19.51 -0.10
CA TRP A 6 8.90 -18.78 0.45
C TRP A 6 8.83 -18.76 1.98
N LEU A 7 9.87 -19.24 2.62
CA LEU A 7 10.04 -19.22 4.07
C LEU A 7 11.03 -18.13 4.49
N LEU A 8 10.84 -17.57 5.68
CA LEU A 8 11.84 -16.71 6.31
C LEU A 8 13.03 -17.54 6.74
N ALA A 9 14.19 -17.36 6.11
CA ALA A 9 15.42 -18.10 6.41
C ALA A 9 16.33 -17.39 7.41
N ALA A 10 16.36 -16.04 7.38
CA ALA A 10 17.16 -15.22 8.28
C ALA A 10 16.49 -13.85 8.51
N ARG A 11 16.82 -13.21 9.64
CA ARG A 11 16.33 -11.87 9.94
C ARG A 11 17.24 -10.80 9.31
N PRO A 12 16.67 -9.83 8.55
CA PRO A 12 17.47 -8.74 7.99
C PRO A 12 17.94 -7.76 9.08
N GLU A 13 19.22 -7.41 9.05
CA GLU A 13 19.76 -6.34 9.89
C GLU A 13 19.40 -4.95 9.36
N THR A 14 19.40 -4.80 8.04
CA THR A 14 19.02 -3.58 7.33
C THR A 14 17.68 -3.78 6.63
N TYR A 15 17.65 -3.90 5.31
CA TYR A 15 16.44 -4.18 4.55
C TYR A 15 16.46 -5.61 3.97
N PRO A 16 15.31 -6.16 3.57
CA PRO A 16 15.23 -7.53 3.05
C PRO A 16 16.12 -7.72 1.81
N GLN A 17 16.85 -8.82 1.79
CA GLN A 17 17.71 -9.28 0.67
C GLN A 17 17.32 -10.71 0.32
N PRO A 18 17.58 -11.20 -0.90
CA PRO A 18 17.21 -12.56 -1.32
C PRO A 18 17.66 -13.68 -0.38
N GLU A 19 18.83 -13.54 0.25
CA GLU A 19 19.40 -14.52 1.19
C GLU A 19 18.63 -14.66 2.50
N HIS A 20 17.71 -13.74 2.82
CA HIS A 20 16.84 -13.87 3.98
C HIS A 20 15.66 -14.81 3.76
N PHE A 21 15.53 -15.36 2.55
CA PHE A 21 14.40 -16.19 2.17
C PHE A 21 14.86 -17.54 1.63
N GLN A 22 14.03 -18.56 1.84
CA GLN A 22 14.24 -19.90 1.29
C GLN A 22 13.03 -20.34 0.48
N LEU A 23 13.24 -20.66 -0.80
CA LEU A 23 12.19 -21.26 -1.63
C LEU A 23 12.16 -22.78 -1.38
N VAL A 24 11.01 -23.28 -1.01
CA VAL A 24 10.77 -24.71 -0.81
C VAL A 24 9.62 -25.17 -1.68
N ALA A 25 9.60 -26.48 -2.00
CA ALA A 25 8.47 -27.14 -2.65
C ALA A 25 7.81 -28.08 -1.64
N GLY A 26 6.56 -27.80 -1.33
CA GLY A 26 5.69 -28.62 -0.50
C GLY A 26 4.56 -29.26 -1.30
N ASP A 27 3.68 -29.98 -0.62
CA ASP A 27 2.45 -30.49 -1.22
C ASP A 27 1.38 -29.39 -1.31
N ARG A 28 0.58 -29.44 -2.36
CA ARG A 28 -0.62 -28.62 -2.46
C ARG A 28 -1.56 -28.96 -1.29
N PRO A 29 -2.07 -27.94 -0.54
CA PRO A 29 -2.96 -28.18 0.58
C PRO A 29 -4.21 -28.96 0.12
N ALA A 30 -4.66 -29.90 0.94
CA ALA A 30 -5.97 -30.52 0.78
C ALA A 30 -7.07 -29.58 1.28
N LEU A 31 -8.27 -29.64 0.67
CA LEU A 31 -9.41 -28.87 1.16
C LEU A 31 -9.78 -29.33 2.59
N GLU A 32 -9.99 -28.35 3.46
CA GLU A 32 -10.42 -28.58 4.84
C GLU A 32 -11.86 -28.06 5.05
N PRO A 33 -12.62 -28.63 6.01
CA PRO A 33 -13.97 -28.17 6.32
C PRO A 33 -14.04 -26.69 6.65
N GLY A 34 -15.01 -25.97 6.05
CA GLY A 34 -15.25 -24.54 6.24
C GLY A 34 -14.22 -23.63 5.58
N LYS A 35 -13.34 -24.16 4.74
CA LYS A 35 -12.29 -23.38 4.05
C LYS A 35 -12.44 -23.47 2.53
N ALA A 36 -11.69 -22.60 1.83
CA ALA A 36 -11.53 -22.66 0.39
C ALA A 36 -10.06 -22.86 0.01
N LEU A 37 -9.81 -23.73 -0.96
CA LEU A 37 -8.52 -23.89 -1.60
C LEU A 37 -8.42 -22.93 -2.77
N VAL A 38 -7.36 -22.12 -2.79
CA VAL A 38 -7.16 -21.09 -3.81
C VAL A 38 -5.83 -21.25 -4.53
N LYS A 39 -5.82 -20.81 -5.79
CA LYS A 39 -4.63 -20.63 -6.63
C LYS A 39 -4.24 -19.16 -6.62
N THR A 40 -3.04 -18.87 -6.20
CA THR A 40 -2.50 -17.50 -6.18
C THR A 40 -2.27 -16.98 -7.60
N LEU A 41 -2.82 -15.82 -7.91
CA LEU A 41 -2.64 -15.12 -9.18
C LEU A 41 -1.61 -13.99 -9.04
N PHE A 42 -1.76 -13.17 -8.01
CA PHE A 42 -0.86 -12.07 -7.70
C PHE A 42 -0.53 -12.04 -6.20
N LEU A 43 0.70 -11.64 -5.88
CA LEU A 43 1.16 -11.38 -4.52
C LEU A 43 1.73 -9.97 -4.41
N GLY A 44 1.22 -9.20 -3.44
CA GLY A 44 1.73 -7.88 -3.12
C GLY A 44 2.89 -7.93 -2.14
N VAL A 45 3.77 -6.95 -2.23
CA VAL A 45 4.81 -6.68 -1.24
C VAL A 45 4.59 -5.31 -0.61
N ALA A 46 4.90 -5.18 0.67
CA ALA A 46 4.68 -3.94 1.42
C ALA A 46 5.81 -3.70 2.45
N PRO A 47 6.19 -2.44 2.69
CA PRO A 47 7.29 -2.12 3.63
C PRO A 47 7.07 -2.65 5.04
N VAL A 48 5.84 -2.75 5.50
CA VAL A 48 5.50 -3.30 6.83
C VAL A 48 5.99 -4.73 7.03
N MET A 49 6.22 -5.51 5.97
CA MET A 49 6.71 -6.89 6.06
C MET A 49 8.07 -6.98 6.78
N LEU A 50 8.92 -5.96 6.64
CA LEU A 50 10.20 -5.91 7.35
C LEU A 50 10.04 -6.00 8.87
N ARG A 51 9.03 -5.34 9.44
CA ARG A 51 8.79 -5.36 10.90
C ARG A 51 8.51 -6.77 11.39
N TYR A 52 7.73 -7.55 10.62
CA TYR A 52 7.44 -8.95 10.97
C TYR A 52 8.68 -9.85 10.82
N MET A 53 9.55 -9.56 9.85
CA MET A 53 10.82 -10.27 9.68
C MET A 53 11.81 -9.98 10.82
N ARG A 54 11.79 -8.75 11.39
CA ARG A 54 12.71 -8.29 12.44
C ARG A 54 12.29 -8.60 13.88
N ASN A 55 11.11 -9.10 14.12
CA ASN A 55 10.60 -9.32 15.48
C ASN A 55 10.28 -8.01 16.24
N GLU A 56 9.85 -6.97 15.51
CA GLU A 56 9.66 -5.61 16.06
C GLU A 56 8.19 -5.13 15.96
N THR A 57 7.25 -6.04 15.80
CA THR A 57 5.86 -5.63 15.61
C THR A 57 5.04 -5.67 16.91
N GLU A 58 4.18 -4.66 17.07
CA GLU A 58 3.19 -4.59 18.14
C GLU A 58 1.79 -5.06 17.70
N PHE A 59 1.56 -5.24 16.36
CA PHE A 59 0.23 -5.51 15.80
C PHE A 59 -0.08 -7.00 15.68
N GLN A 60 0.91 -7.85 15.45
CA GLN A 60 0.78 -9.31 15.43
C GLN A 60 2.13 -9.96 15.74
N ALA A 61 2.09 -11.25 16.07
CA ALA A 61 3.31 -12.00 16.32
C ALA A 61 4.27 -11.91 15.12
N PRO A 62 5.57 -11.70 15.36
CA PRO A 62 6.58 -11.74 14.31
C PRO A 62 6.74 -13.15 13.76
N LEU A 63 7.24 -13.24 12.53
CA LEU A 63 7.57 -14.50 11.92
C LEU A 63 8.74 -15.19 12.64
N ALA A 64 8.62 -16.48 12.88
CA ALA A 64 9.77 -17.31 13.26
C ALA A 64 10.60 -17.67 12.02
N ILE A 65 11.88 -18.02 12.23
CA ILE A 65 12.69 -18.61 11.16
C ILE A 65 12.06 -19.95 10.75
N GLY A 66 11.88 -20.14 9.46
CA GLY A 66 11.18 -21.29 8.90
C GLY A 66 9.67 -21.10 8.66
N ASP A 67 9.08 -19.98 9.15
CA ASP A 67 7.68 -19.68 8.86
C ASP A 67 7.49 -19.26 7.39
N LEU A 68 6.30 -19.56 6.86
CA LEU A 68 5.85 -19.06 5.57
C LEU A 68 5.83 -17.53 5.59
N MET A 69 6.47 -16.92 4.60
CA MET A 69 6.40 -15.46 4.44
C MET A 69 4.96 -15.00 4.29
N MET A 70 4.60 -13.99 5.07
CA MET A 70 3.30 -13.37 4.98
C MET A 70 3.13 -12.63 3.66
N GLY A 71 1.88 -12.55 3.16
CA GLY A 71 1.56 -11.78 1.96
C GLY A 71 0.06 -11.73 1.74
N ARG A 72 -0.40 -10.59 1.24
CA ARG A 72 -1.73 -10.46 0.66
C ARG A 72 -1.63 -10.71 -0.83
N GLY A 73 -2.66 -11.33 -1.37
CA GLY A 73 -2.68 -11.64 -2.80
C GLY A 73 -4.10 -11.65 -3.35
N VAL A 74 -4.15 -11.75 -4.66
CA VAL A 74 -5.37 -12.08 -5.41
C VAL A 74 -5.25 -13.53 -5.83
N ALA A 75 -6.33 -14.28 -5.64
CA ALA A 75 -6.37 -15.72 -5.93
C ALA A 75 -7.71 -16.14 -6.52
N GLN A 76 -7.70 -17.25 -7.25
CA GLN A 76 -8.91 -17.93 -7.74
C GLN A 76 -9.27 -19.09 -6.82
N VAL A 77 -10.53 -19.20 -6.44
CA VAL A 77 -11.07 -20.32 -5.66
C VAL A 77 -11.17 -21.55 -6.55
N LEU A 78 -10.44 -22.63 -6.21
CA LEU A 78 -10.41 -23.88 -6.96
C LEU A 78 -11.35 -24.95 -6.39
N ALA A 79 -11.49 -24.98 -5.07
CA ALA A 79 -12.41 -25.84 -4.36
C ALA A 79 -12.84 -25.14 -3.06
N SER A 80 -14.07 -25.35 -2.63
CA SER A 80 -14.61 -24.68 -1.45
C SER A 80 -15.58 -25.54 -0.68
N ASP A 81 -15.46 -25.50 0.65
CA ASP A 81 -16.46 -25.96 1.62
C ASP A 81 -17.05 -24.77 2.40
N CYS A 82 -17.00 -23.57 1.81
CA CYS A 82 -17.49 -22.31 2.37
C CYS A 82 -18.39 -21.62 1.34
N PRO A 83 -19.71 -21.50 1.58
CA PRO A 83 -20.65 -20.91 0.64
C PRO A 83 -20.33 -19.46 0.25
N GLU A 84 -19.69 -18.70 1.15
CA GLU A 84 -19.28 -17.30 0.95
C GLU A 84 -18.10 -17.17 -0.02
N LEU A 85 -17.40 -18.28 -0.31
CA LEU A 85 -16.26 -18.34 -1.23
C LEU A 85 -16.51 -19.35 -2.36
N PRO A 86 -17.43 -19.07 -3.31
CA PRO A 86 -17.79 -20.00 -4.37
C PRO A 86 -16.60 -20.35 -5.27
N VAL A 87 -16.59 -21.59 -5.79
CA VAL A 87 -15.60 -22.03 -6.79
C VAL A 87 -15.64 -21.12 -8.01
N GLY A 88 -14.48 -20.76 -8.53
CA GLY A 88 -14.30 -19.83 -9.65
C GLY A 88 -14.21 -18.36 -9.22
N SER A 89 -14.63 -17.98 -8.01
CA SER A 89 -14.53 -16.61 -7.52
C SER A 89 -13.07 -16.15 -7.47
N ILE A 90 -12.88 -14.84 -7.71
CA ILE A 90 -11.62 -14.17 -7.50
C ILE A 90 -11.67 -13.44 -6.16
N VAL A 91 -10.68 -13.67 -5.32
CA VAL A 91 -10.64 -13.15 -3.96
C VAL A 91 -9.32 -12.43 -3.67
N GLN A 92 -9.39 -11.39 -2.87
CA GLN A 92 -8.23 -10.78 -2.24
C GLN A 92 -8.17 -11.28 -0.78
N ALA A 93 -7.04 -11.89 -0.39
CA ALA A 93 -6.92 -12.52 0.92
C ALA A 93 -5.47 -12.51 1.44
N ARG A 94 -5.28 -12.95 2.69
CA ARG A 94 -3.96 -13.34 3.19
C ARG A 94 -3.64 -14.73 2.66
N LEU A 95 -2.66 -14.81 1.76
CA LEU A 95 -2.28 -16.07 1.10
C LEU A 95 -0.94 -16.63 1.62
N GLY A 96 -0.08 -15.76 2.16
CA GLY A 96 1.35 -16.06 2.29
C GLY A 96 2.03 -16.10 0.92
N TRP A 97 3.36 -16.18 0.90
CA TRP A 97 4.11 -16.27 -0.36
C TRP A 97 4.14 -17.71 -0.86
N GLN A 98 3.06 -18.14 -1.48
CA GLN A 98 2.88 -19.51 -1.99
C GLN A 98 1.94 -19.55 -3.22
N GLU A 99 2.04 -20.64 -3.99
CA GLU A 99 1.23 -20.82 -5.21
C GLU A 99 -0.21 -21.26 -4.90
N TYR A 100 -0.41 -22.03 -3.84
CA TYR A 100 -1.73 -22.50 -3.40
C TYR A 100 -1.88 -22.29 -1.90
N ALA A 101 -3.03 -21.81 -1.48
CA ALA A 101 -3.32 -21.54 -0.08
C ALA A 101 -4.71 -22.07 0.32
N LEU A 102 -4.89 -22.37 1.60
CA LEU A 102 -6.22 -22.50 2.21
C LEU A 102 -6.58 -21.14 2.81
N ILE A 103 -7.78 -20.67 2.51
CA ILE A 103 -8.32 -19.44 3.10
C ILE A 103 -9.58 -19.77 3.93
N ASP A 104 -9.75 -19.02 5.01
CA ASP A 104 -10.89 -19.10 5.93
C ASP A 104 -11.59 -17.76 5.94
N ILE A 105 -12.92 -17.74 5.83
CA ILE A 105 -13.71 -16.51 5.88
C ILE A 105 -13.54 -15.76 7.21
N ARG A 106 -13.16 -16.47 8.28
CA ARG A 106 -12.93 -15.93 9.62
C ARG A 106 -11.54 -15.33 9.83
N GLN A 107 -10.64 -15.42 8.83
CA GLN A 107 -9.32 -14.76 8.95
C GLN A 107 -9.51 -13.23 9.12
N ASN A 108 -8.59 -12.61 9.84
CA ASN A 108 -8.63 -11.16 10.07
C ASN A 108 -7.47 -10.45 9.33
N PRO A 109 -7.76 -9.50 8.41
CA PRO A 109 -9.09 -9.19 7.89
C PRO A 109 -9.63 -10.33 7.00
N PRO A 110 -10.97 -10.42 6.83
CA PRO A 110 -11.59 -11.47 6.03
C PRO A 110 -11.21 -11.38 4.55
N PRO A 111 -11.36 -12.48 3.79
CA PRO A 111 -11.25 -12.45 2.34
C PRO A 111 -12.26 -11.45 1.74
N PHE A 112 -11.85 -10.77 0.67
CA PHE A 112 -12.68 -9.84 -0.06
C PHE A 112 -12.89 -10.34 -1.49
N LEU A 113 -14.16 -10.52 -1.90
CA LEU A 113 -14.52 -10.93 -3.27
C LEU A 113 -14.32 -9.78 -4.25
N LEU A 114 -13.59 -10.01 -5.31
CA LEU A 114 -13.43 -9.05 -6.41
C LEU A 114 -14.59 -9.22 -7.40
N ALA A 115 -15.54 -8.27 -7.37
CA ALA A 115 -16.75 -8.32 -8.18
C ALA A 115 -16.59 -7.72 -9.59
N HIS A 116 -15.54 -6.97 -9.86
CA HIS A 116 -15.35 -6.21 -11.12
C HIS A 116 -14.48 -6.99 -12.10
N HIS A 117 -15.06 -8.05 -12.71
CA HIS A 117 -14.36 -8.97 -13.62
C HIS A 117 -14.02 -8.38 -14.99
N ASP A 118 -14.54 -7.21 -15.31
CA ASP A 118 -14.20 -6.42 -16.49
C ASP A 118 -12.88 -5.64 -16.32
N LEU A 119 -12.34 -5.56 -15.10
CA LEU A 119 -11.07 -4.92 -14.77
C LEU A 119 -9.99 -5.97 -14.50
N PRO A 120 -8.70 -5.63 -14.70
CA PRO A 120 -7.59 -6.52 -14.38
C PRO A 120 -7.59 -6.97 -12.91
N TYR A 121 -7.36 -8.25 -12.66
CA TYR A 121 -7.35 -8.80 -11.30
C TYR A 121 -6.21 -8.24 -10.42
N SER A 122 -5.12 -7.75 -11.03
CA SER A 122 -4.05 -7.03 -10.33
C SER A 122 -4.57 -5.82 -9.55
N HIS A 123 -5.65 -5.18 -10.04
CA HIS A 123 -6.28 -4.05 -9.35
C HIS A 123 -6.79 -4.40 -7.95
N GLY A 124 -7.03 -5.68 -7.65
CA GLY A 124 -7.34 -6.15 -6.29
C GLY A 124 -6.21 -5.98 -5.27
N LEU A 125 -4.98 -5.66 -5.70
CA LEU A 125 -3.87 -5.28 -4.83
C LEU A 125 -3.53 -3.80 -4.92
N SER A 126 -3.97 -3.11 -5.96
CA SER A 126 -3.74 -1.68 -6.17
C SER A 126 -4.99 -0.86 -5.86
N SER A 127 -5.66 -0.32 -6.87
CA SER A 127 -6.78 0.63 -6.69
C SER A 127 -8.04 0.00 -6.10
N LEU A 128 -8.36 -1.26 -6.45
CA LEU A 128 -9.49 -2.01 -5.90
C LEU A 128 -9.10 -2.87 -4.68
N GLY A 129 -8.03 -2.49 -4.00
CA GLY A 129 -7.47 -3.19 -2.88
C GLY A 129 -6.86 -2.26 -1.83
N PRO A 130 -5.96 -2.78 -0.98
CA PRO A 130 -5.48 -2.04 0.19
C PRO A 130 -4.91 -0.66 -0.13
N SER A 131 -4.20 -0.48 -1.27
CA SER A 131 -3.58 0.81 -1.61
C SER A 131 -4.62 1.88 -1.95
N GLY A 132 -5.61 1.55 -2.80
CA GLY A 132 -6.70 2.46 -3.17
C GLY A 132 -7.61 2.76 -1.98
N PHE A 133 -7.98 1.73 -1.21
CA PHE A 133 -8.80 1.92 0.00
C PHE A 133 -8.09 2.79 1.05
N THR A 134 -6.79 2.61 1.26
CA THR A 134 -6.00 3.45 2.15
C THR A 134 -6.00 4.91 1.68
N ALA A 135 -5.81 5.15 0.38
CA ALA A 135 -5.88 6.50 -0.17
C ALA A 135 -7.27 7.13 -0.01
N LEU A 136 -8.33 6.39 -0.34
CA LEU A 136 -9.71 6.87 -0.24
C LEU A 136 -10.12 7.18 1.22
N ILE A 137 -9.87 6.25 2.13
CA ILE A 137 -10.16 6.43 3.57
C ILE A 137 -9.37 7.60 4.13
N GLY A 138 -8.06 7.65 3.86
CA GLY A 138 -7.22 8.74 4.34
C GLY A 138 -7.66 10.11 3.82
N LEU A 139 -8.14 10.20 2.59
CA LEU A 139 -8.64 11.46 2.01
C LEU A 139 -10.03 11.82 2.51
N ARG A 140 -10.97 10.87 2.51
CA ARG A 140 -12.38 11.09 2.79
C ARG A 140 -12.67 11.15 4.29
N GLU A 141 -12.33 10.09 5.02
CA GLU A 141 -12.74 9.91 6.41
C GLU A 141 -11.82 10.67 7.38
N VAL A 142 -10.49 10.60 7.13
CA VAL A 142 -9.49 11.21 8.02
C VAL A 142 -9.18 12.64 7.59
N GLY A 143 -8.82 12.83 6.33
CA GLY A 143 -8.44 14.13 5.76
C GLY A 143 -9.63 15.05 5.54
N ALA A 144 -10.84 14.50 5.33
CA ALA A 144 -12.04 15.26 4.98
C ALA A 144 -11.74 16.29 3.87
N VAL A 145 -11.20 15.80 2.76
CA VAL A 145 -10.70 16.63 1.65
C VAL A 145 -11.74 17.61 1.15
N GLN A 146 -11.33 18.84 0.89
CA GLN A 146 -12.15 19.92 0.35
C GLN A 146 -11.65 20.34 -1.03
N SER A 147 -12.52 20.93 -1.84
CA SER A 147 -12.18 21.32 -3.21
C SER A 147 -11.10 22.41 -3.29
N ASP A 148 -11.00 23.26 -2.29
CA ASP A 148 -10.03 24.37 -2.23
C ASP A 148 -8.75 24.02 -1.44
N ASP A 149 -8.58 22.76 -1.03
CA ASP A 149 -7.39 22.30 -0.33
C ASP A 149 -6.13 22.38 -1.22
N HIS A 150 -5.07 22.90 -0.67
CA HIS A 150 -3.71 22.70 -1.17
C HIS A 150 -3.12 21.46 -0.50
N ILE A 151 -3.08 20.36 -1.26
CA ILE A 151 -2.72 19.03 -0.76
C ILE A 151 -1.25 18.74 -1.06
N LEU A 152 -0.53 18.28 -0.03
CA LEU A 152 0.83 17.75 -0.15
C LEU A 152 0.80 16.24 0.14
N VAL A 153 1.55 15.46 -0.64
CA VAL A 153 1.65 14.00 -0.48
C VAL A 153 3.12 13.58 -0.43
N SER A 154 3.55 12.96 0.65
CA SER A 154 4.88 12.34 0.71
C SER A 154 4.86 10.91 0.20
N GLY A 155 6.02 10.40 -0.28
CA GLY A 155 6.09 9.07 -0.87
C GLY A 155 5.13 8.90 -2.05
N ALA A 156 4.92 9.98 -2.81
CA ALA A 156 3.89 10.13 -3.84
C ALA A 156 3.98 9.09 -4.97
N ALA A 157 5.17 8.60 -5.29
CA ALA A 157 5.38 7.57 -6.31
C ALA A 157 5.27 6.12 -5.78
N GLY A 158 4.97 5.93 -4.50
CA GLY A 158 4.78 4.61 -3.88
C GLY A 158 3.37 4.03 -4.08
N GLY A 159 3.11 2.87 -3.49
CA GLY A 159 1.85 2.13 -3.67
C GLY A 159 0.60 2.95 -3.33
N VAL A 160 0.53 3.55 -2.13
CA VAL A 160 -0.60 4.41 -1.73
C VAL A 160 -0.50 5.77 -2.40
N GLY A 161 0.69 6.42 -2.37
CA GLY A 161 0.89 7.75 -2.91
C GLY A 161 0.46 7.89 -4.37
N SER A 162 0.71 6.88 -5.21
CA SER A 162 0.30 6.88 -6.63
C SER A 162 -1.22 6.93 -6.83
N GLN A 163 -2.02 6.60 -5.81
CA GLN A 163 -3.47 6.66 -5.84
C GLN A 163 -4.01 7.98 -5.31
N VAL A 164 -3.29 8.62 -4.35
CA VAL A 164 -3.80 9.76 -3.57
C VAL A 164 -4.21 10.92 -4.45
N SER A 165 -3.37 11.35 -5.42
CA SER A 165 -3.70 12.51 -6.26
C SER A 165 -4.96 12.27 -7.10
N GLN A 166 -5.03 11.12 -7.76
CA GLN A 166 -6.14 10.79 -8.64
C GLN A 166 -7.46 10.68 -7.86
N ILE A 167 -7.44 10.00 -6.70
CA ILE A 167 -8.62 9.88 -5.83
C ILE A 167 -8.99 11.25 -5.23
N ALA A 168 -8.02 12.07 -4.81
CA ALA A 168 -8.29 13.43 -4.34
C ALA A 168 -9.00 14.27 -5.40
N LYS A 169 -8.56 14.18 -6.66
CA LYS A 169 -9.20 14.86 -7.79
C LYS A 169 -10.60 14.33 -8.09
N ALA A 170 -10.81 13.01 -8.01
CA ALA A 170 -12.13 12.41 -8.13
C ALA A 170 -13.08 12.88 -7.00
N LEU A 171 -12.54 13.19 -5.82
CA LEU A 171 -13.26 13.79 -4.70
C LEU A 171 -13.41 15.32 -4.81
N GLY A 172 -12.88 15.94 -5.88
CA GLY A 172 -13.04 17.35 -6.19
C GLY A 172 -11.87 18.27 -5.83
N ALA A 173 -10.74 17.76 -5.32
CA ALA A 173 -9.55 18.56 -5.04
C ALA A 173 -8.98 19.18 -6.32
N GLN A 174 -8.56 20.45 -6.26
CA GLN A 174 -8.04 21.20 -7.41
C GLN A 174 -6.52 21.14 -7.52
N LYS A 175 -5.79 21.07 -6.40
CA LYS A 175 -4.33 21.11 -6.40
C LYS A 175 -3.71 20.07 -5.49
N VAL A 176 -2.90 19.18 -6.08
CA VAL A 176 -2.17 18.13 -5.36
C VAL A 176 -0.71 18.14 -5.77
N VAL A 177 0.18 18.31 -4.80
CA VAL A 177 1.64 18.32 -4.99
C VAL A 177 2.24 17.03 -4.40
N GLY A 178 3.11 16.37 -5.17
CA GLY A 178 3.75 15.13 -4.74
C GLY A 178 5.22 15.30 -4.41
N ILE A 179 5.71 14.60 -3.38
CA ILE A 179 7.14 14.49 -3.07
C ILE A 179 7.62 13.09 -3.45
N ALA A 180 8.64 13.02 -4.32
CA ALA A 180 9.28 11.76 -4.71
C ALA A 180 10.81 11.95 -4.87
N GLY A 181 11.55 10.86 -5.04
CA GLY A 181 13.01 10.91 -5.19
C GLY A 181 13.47 10.62 -6.60
N GLY A 182 14.06 11.61 -7.25
CA GLY A 182 14.62 11.54 -8.60
C GLY A 182 13.69 12.09 -9.68
N ALA A 183 14.31 12.73 -10.67
CA ALA A 183 13.61 13.44 -11.75
C ALA A 183 12.62 12.55 -12.53
N ASP A 184 12.95 11.26 -12.72
CA ASP A 184 12.07 10.33 -13.44
C ASP A 184 10.77 10.06 -12.68
N LYS A 185 10.84 9.85 -11.36
CA LYS A 185 9.64 9.70 -10.54
C LYS A 185 8.80 10.98 -10.52
N CYS A 186 9.44 12.14 -10.39
CA CYS A 186 8.75 13.43 -10.42
C CYS A 186 8.03 13.67 -11.76
N ARG A 187 8.64 13.31 -12.89
CA ARG A 187 7.95 13.37 -14.19
C ARG A 187 6.72 12.46 -14.22
N ARG A 188 6.86 11.22 -13.73
CA ARG A 188 5.76 10.26 -13.68
C ARG A 188 4.64 10.63 -12.71
N LEU A 189 4.92 11.37 -11.65
CA LEU A 189 3.87 11.94 -10.81
C LEU A 189 2.91 12.79 -11.64
N ILE A 190 3.45 13.64 -12.52
CA ILE A 190 2.66 14.57 -13.34
C ILE A 190 2.01 13.82 -14.52
N SER A 191 2.79 13.01 -15.27
CA SER A 191 2.28 12.38 -16.50
C SER A 191 1.33 11.21 -16.25
N ASP A 192 1.58 10.40 -15.19
CA ASP A 192 0.92 9.10 -15.00
C ASP A 192 -0.02 9.07 -13.78
N MET A 193 0.21 9.96 -12.77
CA MET A 193 -0.46 9.87 -11.47
C MET A 193 -1.31 11.08 -11.12
N GLY A 194 -1.47 12.02 -12.06
CA GLY A 194 -2.37 13.16 -11.93
C GLY A 194 -1.95 14.25 -10.94
N TYR A 195 -0.71 14.28 -10.48
CA TYR A 195 -0.18 15.39 -9.67
C TYR A 195 -0.03 16.66 -10.50
N ASP A 196 -0.30 17.82 -9.89
CA ASP A 196 -0.14 19.12 -10.57
C ASP A 196 1.31 19.58 -10.54
N GLU A 197 2.03 19.28 -9.46
CA GLU A 197 3.43 19.64 -9.25
C GLU A 197 4.16 18.51 -8.52
N ALA A 198 5.49 18.45 -8.68
CA ALA A 198 6.33 17.46 -8.05
C ALA A 198 7.58 18.07 -7.42
N ILE A 199 7.93 17.62 -6.22
CA ILE A 199 9.16 18.01 -5.50
C ILE A 199 10.11 16.82 -5.48
N ASP A 200 11.31 16.99 -6.06
CA ASP A 200 12.39 16.00 -5.95
C ASP A 200 13.20 16.24 -4.68
N TYR A 201 12.98 15.42 -3.65
CA TYR A 201 13.70 15.56 -2.38
C TYR A 201 15.19 15.22 -2.47
N LYS A 202 15.64 14.60 -3.58
CA LYS A 202 17.05 14.30 -3.83
C LYS A 202 17.79 15.45 -4.51
N GLN A 203 17.05 16.43 -5.05
CA GLN A 203 17.60 17.57 -5.73
C GLN A 203 17.10 18.89 -5.11
N GLY A 204 18.03 19.75 -4.77
CA GLY A 204 17.70 21.05 -4.20
C GLY A 204 17.33 21.02 -2.72
N ASN A 205 16.82 22.16 -2.27
CA ASN A 205 16.35 22.34 -0.90
C ASN A 205 14.82 22.16 -0.85
N ILE A 206 14.37 21.09 -0.21
CA ILE A 206 12.94 20.79 -0.07
C ILE A 206 12.18 21.95 0.60
N ASN A 207 12.80 22.66 1.54
CA ASN A 207 12.19 23.78 2.24
C ASN A 207 11.89 24.93 1.28
N THR A 208 12.82 25.25 0.38
CA THR A 208 12.61 26.28 -0.65
C THR A 208 11.45 25.91 -1.59
N ALA A 209 11.37 24.64 -2.02
CA ALA A 209 10.27 24.19 -2.86
C ALA A 209 8.91 24.23 -2.14
N LEU A 210 8.87 23.83 -0.87
CA LEU A 210 7.65 23.92 -0.05
C LEU A 210 7.22 25.39 0.15
N ASP A 211 8.14 26.29 0.44
CA ASP A 211 7.85 27.72 0.64
C ASP A 211 7.30 28.38 -0.65
N GLN A 212 7.80 27.97 -1.82
CA GLN A 212 7.32 28.45 -3.12
C GLN A 212 5.94 27.92 -3.49
N LEU A 213 5.72 26.61 -3.34
CA LEU A 213 4.48 25.95 -3.75
C LEU A 213 3.33 26.14 -2.75
N PHE A 214 3.67 26.34 -1.47
CA PHE A 214 2.72 26.49 -0.37
C PHE A 214 2.90 27.82 0.38
N SER A 215 3.02 28.92 -0.35
CA SER A 215 3.19 30.26 0.24
C SER A 215 2.04 30.68 1.19
N GLN A 216 0.86 30.09 1.07
CA GLN A 216 -0.30 30.28 1.96
C GLN A 216 -0.43 29.18 3.01
N GLY A 217 0.50 28.21 3.04
CA GLY A 217 0.48 27.04 3.90
C GLY A 217 -0.22 25.83 3.28
N ILE A 218 -0.10 24.68 3.97
CA ILE A 218 -0.61 23.37 3.56
C ILE A 218 -1.94 23.13 4.27
N ASP A 219 -3.00 22.83 3.51
CA ASP A 219 -4.33 22.52 4.04
C ASP A 219 -4.46 21.04 4.44
N LEU A 220 -3.94 20.13 3.59
CA LEU A 220 -3.94 18.70 3.85
C LEU A 220 -2.58 18.09 3.51
N TYR A 221 -2.00 17.37 4.46
CA TYR A 221 -0.80 16.57 4.24
C TYR A 221 -1.10 15.10 4.37
N PHE A 222 -0.89 14.34 3.30
CA PHE A 222 -0.99 12.89 3.31
C PHE A 222 0.41 12.29 3.48
N ASP A 223 0.68 11.79 4.69
CA ASP A 223 2.02 11.37 5.07
C ASP A 223 2.23 9.86 4.98
N ASN A 224 3.12 9.45 4.06
CA ASN A 224 3.63 8.08 3.93
C ASN A 224 5.06 7.91 4.44
N VAL A 225 5.73 8.99 4.83
CA VAL A 225 7.19 9.02 5.08
C VAL A 225 7.53 9.23 6.53
N GLY A 226 6.86 10.16 7.22
CA GLY A 226 7.16 10.50 8.62
C GLY A 226 8.48 11.26 8.81
N GLY A 227 9.03 11.16 10.00
CA GLY A 227 10.36 11.63 10.36
C GLY A 227 10.59 13.14 10.14
N ALA A 228 11.79 13.50 9.68
CA ALA A 228 12.19 14.88 9.46
C ALA A 228 11.31 15.62 8.44
N LEU A 229 10.79 14.91 7.43
CA LEU A 229 9.90 15.52 6.45
C LEU A 229 8.57 15.96 7.07
N LEU A 230 7.97 15.11 7.90
CA LEU A 230 6.76 15.47 8.64
C LEU A 230 7.02 16.71 9.51
N ASP A 231 8.15 16.76 10.21
CA ASP A 231 8.50 17.91 11.06
C ASP A 231 8.64 19.22 10.27
N GLU A 232 9.26 19.17 9.08
CA GLU A 232 9.33 20.32 8.18
C GLU A 232 7.94 20.79 7.70
N VAL A 233 7.04 19.85 7.39
CA VAL A 233 5.66 20.14 6.99
C VAL A 233 4.89 20.80 8.13
N LEU A 234 5.09 20.34 9.38
CA LEU A 234 4.44 20.93 10.56
C LEU A 234 4.76 22.42 10.74
N SER A 235 5.88 22.92 10.19
CA SER A 235 6.23 24.35 10.23
C SER A 235 5.46 25.21 9.22
N ARG A 236 4.74 24.58 8.27
CA ARG A 236 4.08 25.22 7.11
C ARG A 236 2.57 24.97 7.04
N LEU A 237 1.99 24.59 8.16
CA LEU A 237 0.55 24.31 8.21
C LEU A 237 -0.28 25.58 8.08
N ARG A 238 -1.32 25.52 7.26
CA ARG A 238 -2.40 26.51 7.27
C ARG A 238 -3.28 26.30 8.50
N ARG A 239 -4.04 27.31 8.86
CA ARG A 239 -5.01 27.18 9.95
C ARG A 239 -6.03 26.09 9.64
N ARG A 240 -6.28 25.19 10.62
CA ARG A 240 -7.14 24.00 10.53
C ARG A 240 -6.64 22.95 9.53
N ALA A 241 -5.33 22.92 9.27
CA ALA A 241 -4.73 21.89 8.46
C ALA A 241 -5.02 20.48 9.02
N ARG A 242 -5.04 19.50 8.11
CA ARG A 242 -5.24 18.09 8.45
C ARG A 242 -4.01 17.31 8.00
N ILE A 243 -3.47 16.52 8.91
CA ILE A 243 -2.34 15.63 8.63
C ILE A 243 -2.83 14.19 8.77
N VAL A 244 -2.83 13.47 7.67
CA VAL A 244 -3.20 12.06 7.58
C VAL A 244 -1.95 11.22 7.71
N ILE A 245 -1.79 10.52 8.83
CA ILE A 245 -0.64 9.63 9.06
C ILE A 245 -0.98 8.24 8.50
N CYS A 246 -0.45 7.97 7.31
CA CYS A 246 -0.62 6.68 6.62
C CYS A 246 0.55 5.73 6.88
N GLY A 247 1.78 6.26 6.95
CA GLY A 247 2.98 5.47 7.18
C GLY A 247 4.17 6.32 7.57
N ALA A 248 5.27 5.66 7.96
CA ALA A 248 6.50 6.30 8.36
C ALA A 248 7.73 5.54 7.83
N ILE A 249 7.79 5.37 6.49
CA ILE A 249 8.81 4.50 5.88
C ILE A 249 10.24 4.95 6.18
N SER A 250 10.48 6.25 6.42
CA SER A 250 11.79 6.77 6.80
C SER A 250 12.25 6.26 8.18
N GLU A 251 11.30 5.86 9.03
CA GLU A 251 11.56 5.43 10.40
C GLU A 251 11.68 3.90 10.55
N TYR A 252 11.18 3.11 9.57
CA TYR A 252 11.12 1.65 9.68
C TYR A 252 12.47 0.96 9.78
N LEU A 253 13.53 1.57 9.26
CA LEU A 253 14.89 1.04 9.33
C LEU A 253 15.67 1.53 10.56
N LEU A 254 15.14 2.49 11.31
CA LEU A 254 15.84 3.15 12.41
C LEU A 254 15.51 2.47 13.74
N ALA A 255 16.53 2.31 14.58
CA ALA A 255 16.31 1.99 15.99
C ALA A 255 15.54 3.15 16.67
N ARG A 256 14.78 2.84 17.73
CA ARG A 256 13.90 3.81 18.39
C ARG A 256 14.62 5.09 18.82
N GLU A 257 15.86 4.97 19.26
CA GLU A 257 16.70 6.08 19.72
C GLU A 257 17.17 6.98 18.59
N ALA A 258 17.22 6.45 17.35
CA ALA A 258 17.63 7.15 16.13
C ALA A 258 16.46 7.77 15.38
N GLN A 259 15.20 7.49 15.78
CA GLN A 259 14.02 8.08 15.18
C GLN A 259 13.97 9.59 15.42
N HIS A 260 13.33 10.30 14.47
CA HIS A 260 13.28 11.76 14.48
C HIS A 260 12.55 12.30 15.73
N ARG A 261 13.13 13.38 16.32
CA ARG A 261 12.52 14.12 17.43
C ARG A 261 11.90 15.40 16.91
N PHE A 262 10.59 15.49 17.02
CA PHE A 262 9.83 16.62 16.49
C PHE A 262 10.10 17.93 17.23
N ALA A 263 10.51 18.96 16.47
CA ALA A 263 10.69 20.33 16.96
C ALA A 263 9.43 21.19 16.72
N ASN A 264 8.62 20.85 15.72
CA ASN A 264 7.52 21.68 15.23
C ASN A 264 6.12 21.21 15.66
N LEU A 265 6.02 20.18 16.50
CA LEU A 265 4.73 19.58 16.93
C LEU A 265 3.78 20.62 17.57
N GLN A 266 4.30 21.62 18.27
CA GLN A 266 3.52 22.71 18.86
C GLN A 266 2.69 23.51 17.83
N ASN A 267 3.06 23.46 16.54
CA ASN A 267 2.33 24.17 15.49
C ASN A 267 0.93 23.57 15.24
N LEU A 268 0.67 22.33 15.63
CA LEU A 268 -0.69 21.79 15.65
C LEU A 268 -1.62 22.66 16.49
N GLY A 269 -1.23 23.00 17.71
CA GLY A 269 -2.02 23.89 18.57
C GLY A 269 -2.07 25.33 18.05
N ARG A 270 -0.96 25.87 17.53
CA ARG A 270 -0.92 27.25 16.99
C ARG A 270 -1.81 27.46 15.77
N GLN A 271 -1.94 26.42 14.95
CA GLN A 271 -2.73 26.43 13.71
C GLN A 271 -4.14 25.83 13.86
N ASP A 272 -4.54 25.43 15.07
CA ASP A 272 -5.83 24.72 15.25
C ASP A 272 -5.92 23.51 14.31
N ALA A 273 -4.77 22.85 14.07
CA ALA A 273 -4.61 21.74 13.14
C ALA A 273 -4.77 20.39 13.84
N ARG A 274 -5.09 19.34 13.07
CA ARG A 274 -5.15 17.97 13.60
C ARG A 274 -4.22 17.04 12.84
N MET A 275 -3.69 16.05 13.56
CA MET A 275 -2.89 14.96 13.01
C MET A 275 -3.50 13.65 13.48
N GLU A 276 -3.83 12.78 12.53
CA GLU A 276 -4.62 11.58 12.80
C GLU A 276 -4.11 10.39 11.98
N GLY A 277 -3.95 9.24 12.65
CA GLY A 277 -3.66 7.96 12.02
C GLY A 277 -4.93 7.13 11.89
N PHE A 278 -4.89 6.13 11.01
CA PHE A 278 -5.99 5.19 10.81
C PHE A 278 -5.47 3.81 10.43
N PHE A 279 -6.32 2.80 10.61
CA PHE A 279 -6.01 1.45 10.20
C PHE A 279 -7.02 0.99 9.14
N VAL A 280 -6.56 0.80 7.92
CA VAL A 280 -7.42 0.54 6.75
C VAL A 280 -8.38 -0.66 6.95
N PHE A 281 -7.97 -1.66 7.73
CA PHE A 281 -8.78 -2.86 7.95
C PHE A 281 -9.96 -2.65 8.92
N ASP A 282 -10.00 -1.55 9.67
CA ASP A 282 -11.15 -1.21 10.51
C ASP A 282 -12.36 -0.75 9.66
N TYR A 283 -12.10 -0.40 8.40
CA TYR A 283 -13.11 0.01 7.41
C TYR A 283 -13.58 -1.13 6.49
N GLY A 284 -13.24 -2.38 6.82
CA GLY A 284 -13.49 -3.55 5.96
C GLY A 284 -14.95 -3.73 5.51
N GLN A 285 -15.93 -3.30 6.35
CA GLN A 285 -17.35 -3.32 6.01
C GLN A 285 -17.71 -2.41 4.81
N HIS A 286 -16.93 -1.39 4.50
CA HIS A 286 -17.13 -0.46 3.41
C HIS A 286 -16.40 -0.84 2.11
N TYR A 287 -15.57 -1.88 2.13
CA TYR A 287 -14.77 -2.27 0.97
C TYR A 287 -15.58 -2.52 -0.31
N PRO A 288 -16.77 -3.17 -0.27
CA PRO A 288 -17.58 -3.35 -1.47
C PRO A 288 -17.99 -2.03 -2.11
N ASP A 289 -18.40 -1.04 -1.30
CA ASP A 289 -18.81 0.28 -1.78
C ASP A 289 -17.62 1.07 -2.32
N TYR A 290 -16.49 1.06 -1.62
CA TYR A 290 -15.26 1.71 -2.07
C TYR A 290 -14.71 1.09 -3.36
N ALA A 291 -14.77 -0.24 -3.49
CA ALA A 291 -14.35 -0.91 -4.71
C ALA A 291 -15.24 -0.53 -5.89
N SER A 292 -16.56 -0.46 -5.69
CA SER A 292 -17.51 -0.07 -6.74
C SER A 292 -17.27 1.37 -7.19
N GLU A 293 -17.11 2.29 -6.25
CA GLU A 293 -16.85 3.70 -6.55
C GLU A 293 -15.52 3.90 -7.31
N ILE A 294 -14.43 3.27 -6.83
CA ILE A 294 -13.13 3.37 -7.50
C ILE A 294 -13.19 2.69 -8.88
N ALA A 295 -13.90 1.57 -9.03
CA ALA A 295 -14.09 0.93 -10.33
C ALA A 295 -14.80 1.84 -11.32
N ASP A 296 -15.78 2.61 -10.91
CA ASP A 296 -16.47 3.58 -11.73
C ASP A 296 -15.55 4.74 -12.15
N TRP A 297 -14.69 5.22 -11.26
CA TRP A 297 -13.65 6.20 -11.60
C TRP A 297 -12.61 5.64 -12.57
N ILE A 298 -12.24 4.35 -12.45
CA ILE A 298 -11.34 3.70 -13.42
C ILE A 298 -12.01 3.64 -14.80
N ARG A 299 -13.26 3.22 -14.88
CA ARG A 299 -14.02 3.16 -16.14
C ARG A 299 -14.21 4.55 -16.79
N ALA A 300 -14.37 5.57 -15.96
CA ALA A 300 -14.46 6.96 -16.39
C ALA A 300 -13.10 7.59 -16.78
N GLY A 301 -11.98 6.87 -16.57
CA GLY A 301 -10.63 7.38 -16.81
C GLY A 301 -10.14 8.43 -15.81
N GLN A 302 -10.84 8.57 -14.68
CA GLN A 302 -10.45 9.50 -13.61
C GLN A 302 -9.35 8.91 -12.71
N VAL A 303 -9.30 7.58 -12.56
CA VAL A 303 -8.28 6.85 -11.85
C VAL A 303 -7.63 5.84 -12.80
N SER A 304 -6.31 5.90 -12.92
CA SER A 304 -5.48 4.96 -13.68
C SER A 304 -4.52 4.25 -12.73
N PRO A 305 -4.73 2.95 -12.43
CA PRO A 305 -3.87 2.22 -11.50
C PRO A 305 -2.42 2.17 -11.99
N VAL A 306 -1.48 2.54 -11.13
CA VAL A 306 -0.05 2.48 -11.42
C VAL A 306 0.54 1.27 -10.72
N GLU A 307 0.90 0.26 -11.50
CA GLU A 307 1.34 -1.05 -11.02
C GLU A 307 2.74 -1.38 -11.53
N ASP A 308 3.57 -1.93 -10.66
CA ASP A 308 4.92 -2.42 -10.95
C ASP A 308 4.93 -3.93 -10.73
N ILE A 309 4.80 -4.69 -11.84
CA ILE A 309 4.53 -6.13 -11.82
C ILE A 309 5.74 -6.89 -12.37
N SER A 310 6.37 -7.72 -11.53
CA SER A 310 7.28 -8.78 -12.00
C SER A 310 6.54 -10.11 -12.15
N ARG A 311 7.14 -11.08 -12.85
CA ARG A 311 6.55 -12.38 -13.12
C ARG A 311 7.34 -13.51 -12.48
N GLY A 312 6.62 -14.50 -11.95
CA GLY A 312 7.18 -15.69 -11.31
C GLY A 312 7.36 -15.51 -9.80
N ILE A 313 6.91 -16.49 -9.03
CA ILE A 313 6.97 -16.47 -7.56
C ILE A 313 8.41 -16.29 -7.03
N GLU A 314 9.41 -16.71 -7.81
CA GLU A 314 10.84 -16.57 -7.50
C GLU A 314 11.30 -15.10 -7.39
N THR A 315 10.56 -14.14 -7.94
CA THR A 315 10.93 -12.71 -7.92
C THR A 315 10.48 -11.97 -6.64
N LEU A 316 9.70 -12.62 -5.76
CA LEU A 316 9.17 -11.98 -4.54
C LEU A 316 10.24 -11.39 -3.60
N PRO A 317 11.37 -12.07 -3.31
CA PRO A 317 12.42 -11.47 -2.47
C PRO A 317 12.97 -10.18 -3.03
N LEU A 318 13.23 -10.13 -4.34
CA LEU A 318 13.71 -8.93 -5.02
C LEU A 318 12.64 -7.83 -5.03
N ALA A 319 11.38 -8.20 -5.30
CA ALA A 319 10.27 -7.25 -5.28
C ALA A 319 10.11 -6.55 -3.92
N LEU A 320 10.32 -7.26 -2.81
CA LEU A 320 10.30 -6.65 -1.48
C LEU A 320 11.54 -5.76 -1.24
N SER A 321 12.71 -6.18 -1.69
CA SER A 321 13.96 -5.39 -1.61
C SER A 321 13.84 -4.06 -2.35
N ASP A 322 13.20 -4.05 -3.53
CA ASP A 322 12.99 -2.87 -4.39
C ASP A 322 12.29 -1.71 -3.68
N LEU A 323 11.42 -2.01 -2.69
CA LEU A 323 10.73 -0.98 -1.92
C LEU A 323 11.69 -0.12 -1.09
N TYR A 324 12.82 -0.68 -0.66
CA TYR A 324 13.82 0.00 0.19
C TYR A 324 14.93 0.66 -0.61
N THR A 325 15.21 0.17 -1.81
CA THR A 325 16.14 0.82 -2.75
C THR A 325 15.49 1.96 -3.52
N GLY A 326 14.14 2.04 -3.48
CA GLY A 326 13.37 3.05 -4.18
C GLY A 326 13.40 2.87 -5.70
N SER A 327 13.51 1.64 -6.18
CA SER A 327 13.44 1.34 -7.63
C SER A 327 12.01 1.20 -8.14
N ASN A 328 11.05 0.86 -7.27
CA ASN A 328 9.64 0.71 -7.63
C ASN A 328 8.93 2.02 -7.94
N VAL A 329 7.89 1.95 -8.77
CA VAL A 329 6.92 3.03 -9.00
C VAL A 329 5.50 2.47 -8.99
N GLY A 330 4.63 3.05 -8.16
CA GLY A 330 3.29 2.51 -7.95
C GLY A 330 3.26 1.30 -7.02
N VAL A 331 2.24 0.47 -7.17
CA VAL A 331 2.03 -0.73 -6.34
C VAL A 331 2.93 -1.87 -6.84
N ARG A 332 3.90 -2.27 -6.03
CA ARG A 332 4.81 -3.38 -6.34
C ARG A 332 4.16 -4.72 -6.03
N MET A 333 4.10 -5.59 -7.02
CA MET A 333 3.52 -6.94 -6.89
C MET A 333 4.17 -7.94 -7.85
N VAL A 334 3.87 -9.22 -7.63
CA VAL A 334 4.35 -10.32 -8.46
C VAL A 334 3.16 -11.07 -9.05
N HIS A 335 3.14 -11.23 -10.37
CA HIS A 335 2.23 -12.12 -11.07
C HIS A 335 2.75 -13.56 -10.92
N VAL A 336 1.99 -14.42 -10.27
CA VAL A 336 2.37 -15.80 -9.96
C VAL A 336 1.84 -16.78 -11.01
N ALA A 337 0.55 -16.64 -11.36
CA ALA A 337 -0.11 -17.50 -12.35
C ALA A 337 -1.32 -16.80 -12.97
N ASP A 338 -1.74 -17.28 -14.15
CA ASP A 338 -3.02 -16.92 -14.75
C ASP A 338 -4.17 -17.73 -14.11
N PRO A 339 -5.40 -17.19 -14.09
CA PRO A 339 -6.55 -17.94 -13.64
C PRO A 339 -6.82 -19.16 -14.54
N ASP A 340 -7.33 -20.23 -13.96
CA ASP A 340 -7.83 -21.36 -14.73
C ASP A 340 -9.13 -20.93 -15.44
N PRO A 341 -9.44 -21.50 -16.62
CA PRO A 341 -10.72 -21.28 -17.28
C PRO A 341 -11.88 -21.58 -16.29
N MET A 342 -12.87 -20.69 -16.26
CA MET A 342 -14.07 -20.96 -15.47
C MET A 342 -14.86 -22.09 -16.13
N PRO A 343 -15.42 -23.01 -15.33
CA PRO A 343 -16.22 -24.13 -15.85
C PRO A 343 -17.50 -23.69 -16.55
#